data_8f1d9e595a5ff267ea35b6c82750c6c7
#
_entry.id   8f1d9e595a5ff267ea35b6c82750c6c7
#
_cell.length_a   1.000
_cell.length_b   1.000
_cell.length_c   1.000
_cell.angle_alpha   90.00
_cell.angle_beta   90.00
_cell.angle_gamma   90.00
#
_symmetry.space_group_name_H-M   'P 1'
#
loop_
_entity.id
_entity.type
_entity.pdbx_description
1 polymer ?
#
loop_
_entity_poly.entity_id
_entity_poly.type
_entity_poly.pdbx_seq_one_letter_code
_entity_poly.pdbx_strand_id
1 'polypeptide(L)'
;MPLTGVLPQPSEAEIAMGRNADTLFGMLTGHWVAQTVRAAADVRLADHVAAGARTAAEVAELESSDPATIYRLMRSCASLGLLAYEEGKFTATPMGELLREDVPGSLREAALVQGAHGHWQAWGLLPKAVRQGKSQIQTALGMDLFEHFARNPWEAELFAKAMSNMTGLVIADTLQLLDFGGATTVIDVGGADGALVLALMKAHPEIRGQVFDLPHVVGGAQRAADRAGLADRFSTVAGDFFDAVPAADYYLLKWILHDWSDEECVQILSNCRAAARPGARALVVEAVLGEIGRPDPAAILDMNMLAATRGQERDLAEFDALFAATDWRRTGMSPTRSLYTLLELEAA
;
A
#
# COMPACT_ATOMS: atom_id res chain seq x y z
N MET A 1 -17.68 -42.69 42.16
CA MET A 1 -18.72 -41.68 41.93
C MET A 1 -18.28 -40.81 40.76
N PRO A 2 -18.99 -40.77 39.65
CA PRO A 2 -18.66 -39.83 38.56
C PRO A 2 -19.13 -38.44 38.97
N LEU A 3 -18.22 -37.44 38.91
CA LEU A 3 -18.55 -36.03 39.10
C LEU A 3 -19.27 -35.52 37.83
N THR A 4 -20.60 -35.74 37.80
CA THR A 4 -21.47 -35.10 36.81
C THR A 4 -21.89 -33.71 37.35
N GLY A 5 -20.92 -32.83 37.56
CA GLY A 5 -21.21 -31.41 37.77
C GLY A 5 -21.47 -30.75 36.41
N VAL A 6 -22.74 -30.52 36.09
CA VAL A 6 -23.12 -29.62 35.00
C VAL A 6 -22.61 -28.24 35.40
N LEU A 7 -21.64 -27.68 34.64
CA LEU A 7 -21.18 -26.33 34.87
C LEU A 7 -22.38 -25.37 34.74
N PRO A 8 -22.51 -24.37 35.63
CA PRO A 8 -23.56 -23.39 35.51
C PRO A 8 -23.45 -22.67 34.15
N GLN A 9 -24.59 -22.33 33.56
CA GLN A 9 -24.63 -21.55 32.34
C GLN A 9 -24.01 -20.18 32.63
N PRO A 10 -23.08 -19.69 31.76
CA PRO A 10 -22.45 -18.41 31.97
C PRO A 10 -23.48 -17.27 31.88
N SER A 11 -23.32 -16.23 32.69
CA SER A 11 -24.09 -15.02 32.63
C SER A 11 -23.82 -14.26 31.34
N GLU A 12 -24.72 -13.33 30.96
CA GLU A 12 -24.50 -12.46 29.80
C GLU A 12 -23.20 -11.65 29.91
N ALA A 13 -22.83 -11.21 31.10
CA ALA A 13 -21.57 -10.49 31.36
C ALA A 13 -20.34 -11.38 31.13
N GLU A 14 -20.37 -12.64 31.56
CA GLU A 14 -19.29 -13.61 31.32
C GLU A 14 -19.17 -13.95 29.83
N ILE A 15 -20.29 -14.08 29.11
CA ILE A 15 -20.31 -14.31 27.66
C ILE A 15 -19.73 -13.07 26.93
N ALA A 16 -20.09 -11.85 27.35
CA ALA A 16 -19.56 -10.61 26.78
C ALA A 16 -18.06 -10.46 27.04
N MET A 17 -17.62 -10.76 28.27
CA MET A 17 -16.20 -10.74 28.64
C MET A 17 -15.40 -11.77 27.82
N GLY A 18 -15.90 -12.98 27.62
CA GLY A 18 -15.29 -14.00 26.78
C GLY A 18 -15.11 -13.52 25.34
N ARG A 19 -16.16 -12.95 24.73
CA ARG A 19 -16.09 -12.37 23.36
C ARG A 19 -15.06 -11.25 23.23
N ASN A 20 -14.98 -10.36 24.22
CA ASN A 20 -13.99 -9.28 24.23
C ASN A 20 -12.55 -9.83 24.36
N ALA A 21 -12.35 -10.86 25.21
CA ALA A 21 -11.07 -11.52 25.36
C ALA A 21 -10.64 -12.22 24.06
N ASP A 22 -11.54 -12.94 23.39
CA ASP A 22 -11.28 -13.59 22.10
C ASP A 22 -10.94 -12.57 21.00
N THR A 23 -11.68 -11.46 20.95
CA THR A 23 -11.42 -10.37 20.00
C THR A 23 -10.04 -9.75 20.25
N LEU A 24 -9.72 -9.42 21.49
CA LEU A 24 -8.41 -8.87 21.85
C LEU A 24 -7.28 -9.86 21.57
N PHE A 25 -7.48 -11.15 21.88
CA PHE A 25 -6.51 -12.19 21.59
C PHE A 25 -6.27 -12.31 20.07
N GLY A 26 -7.30 -12.21 19.24
CA GLY A 26 -7.19 -12.14 17.80
C GLY A 26 -6.33 -10.95 17.34
N MET A 27 -6.50 -9.77 17.95
CA MET A 27 -5.65 -8.60 17.65
C MET A 27 -4.19 -8.84 18.07
N LEU A 28 -3.94 -9.40 19.23
CA LEU A 28 -2.59 -9.71 19.73
C LEU A 28 -1.86 -10.72 18.84
N THR A 29 -2.58 -11.63 18.23
CA THR A 29 -2.04 -12.69 17.36
C THR A 29 -2.13 -12.39 15.88
N GLY A 30 -2.55 -11.18 15.51
CA GLY A 30 -2.69 -10.74 14.11
C GLY A 30 -1.43 -10.94 13.27
N HIS A 31 -0.25 -10.83 13.89
CA HIS A 31 1.03 -11.12 13.22
C HIS A 31 1.19 -12.59 12.79
N TRP A 32 0.51 -13.55 13.45
CA TRP A 32 0.50 -14.95 12.98
C TRP A 32 -0.22 -15.07 11.64
N VAL A 33 -1.34 -14.36 11.50
CA VAL A 33 -2.10 -14.31 10.24
C VAL A 33 -1.22 -13.69 9.15
N ALA A 34 -0.65 -12.52 9.40
CA ALA A 34 0.20 -11.82 8.44
C ALA A 34 1.39 -12.70 7.97
N GLN A 35 2.08 -13.38 8.90
CA GLN A 35 3.20 -14.27 8.56
C GLN A 35 2.75 -15.58 7.88
N THR A 36 1.54 -16.07 8.15
CA THR A 36 0.97 -17.22 7.42
C THR A 36 0.68 -16.85 5.97
N VAL A 37 0.08 -15.67 5.74
CA VAL A 37 -0.17 -15.14 4.38
C VAL A 37 1.14 -14.90 3.64
N ARG A 38 2.15 -14.31 4.31
CA ARG A 38 3.49 -14.14 3.75
C ARG A 38 4.12 -15.47 3.36
N ALA A 39 4.09 -16.46 4.23
CA ALA A 39 4.65 -17.79 3.93
C ALA A 39 3.94 -18.45 2.73
N ALA A 40 2.62 -18.28 2.60
CA ALA A 40 1.88 -18.76 1.44
C ALA A 40 2.29 -18.04 0.14
N ALA A 41 2.53 -16.72 0.21
CA ALA A 41 3.02 -15.92 -0.91
C ALA A 41 4.48 -16.30 -1.29
N ASP A 42 5.33 -16.57 -0.30
CA ASP A 42 6.74 -16.94 -0.49
C ASP A 42 6.88 -18.29 -1.22
N VAL A 43 6.15 -19.30 -0.76
CA VAL A 43 6.10 -20.63 -1.43
C VAL A 43 5.15 -20.65 -2.63
N ARG A 44 4.77 -19.51 -3.20
CA ARG A 44 3.92 -19.39 -4.40
C ARG A 44 2.69 -20.30 -4.39
N LEU A 45 2.10 -20.49 -3.21
CA LEU A 45 1.03 -21.44 -2.99
C LEU A 45 -0.15 -21.26 -3.94
N ALA A 46 -0.57 -20.00 -4.15
CA ALA A 46 -1.69 -19.67 -5.03
C ALA A 46 -1.37 -19.99 -6.50
N ASP A 47 -0.14 -19.72 -6.95
CA ASP A 47 0.30 -20.03 -8.32
C ASP A 47 0.32 -21.54 -8.56
N HIS A 48 0.85 -22.33 -7.62
CA HIS A 48 0.88 -23.79 -7.73
C HIS A 48 -0.52 -24.40 -7.74
N VAL A 49 -1.43 -23.89 -6.91
CA VAL A 49 -2.83 -24.34 -6.90
C VAL A 49 -3.52 -23.95 -8.21
N ALA A 50 -3.28 -22.75 -8.74
CA ALA A 50 -3.82 -22.34 -10.05
C ALA A 50 -3.25 -23.20 -11.20
N ALA A 51 -1.97 -23.63 -11.11
CA ALA A 51 -1.34 -24.53 -12.05
C ALA A 51 -1.80 -25.99 -11.94
N GLY A 52 -2.63 -26.33 -10.96
CA GLY A 52 -3.26 -27.66 -10.84
C GLY A 52 -2.83 -28.49 -9.66
N ALA A 53 -1.88 -28.05 -8.81
CA ALA A 53 -1.57 -28.73 -7.56
C ALA A 53 -2.79 -28.71 -6.60
N ARG A 54 -3.10 -29.86 -6.01
CA ARG A 54 -4.28 -30.04 -5.16
C ARG A 54 -3.94 -30.56 -3.77
N THR A 55 -2.71 -31.02 -3.57
CA THR A 55 -2.25 -31.65 -2.33
C THR A 55 -0.97 -31.01 -1.83
N ALA A 56 -0.72 -31.14 -0.54
CA ALA A 56 0.52 -30.66 0.07
C ALA A 56 1.77 -31.37 -0.48
N ALA A 57 1.64 -32.63 -0.87
CA ALA A 57 2.76 -33.37 -1.46
C ALA A 57 3.18 -32.79 -2.82
N GLU A 58 2.21 -32.44 -3.66
CA GLU A 58 2.47 -31.82 -4.97
C GLU A 58 3.14 -30.45 -4.82
N VAL A 59 2.65 -29.58 -3.91
CA VAL A 59 3.26 -28.27 -3.63
C VAL A 59 4.65 -28.43 -3.03
N ALA A 60 4.83 -29.38 -2.10
CA ALA A 60 6.13 -29.63 -1.48
C ALA A 60 7.19 -30.09 -2.47
N GLU A 61 6.81 -30.92 -3.45
CA GLU A 61 7.69 -31.34 -4.54
C GLU A 61 8.15 -30.15 -5.39
N LEU A 62 7.20 -29.25 -5.77
CA LEU A 62 7.50 -28.04 -6.57
C LEU A 62 8.41 -27.05 -5.84
N GLU A 63 8.26 -26.92 -4.53
CA GLU A 63 9.05 -26.00 -3.69
C GLU A 63 10.25 -26.66 -3.00
N SER A 64 10.52 -27.92 -3.26
CA SER A 64 11.59 -28.69 -2.56
C SER A 64 11.48 -28.58 -1.03
N SER A 65 10.26 -28.66 -0.52
CA SER A 65 9.90 -28.39 0.89
C SER A 65 9.38 -29.65 1.60
N ASP A 66 9.21 -29.57 2.92
CA ASP A 66 8.66 -30.68 3.71
C ASP A 66 7.12 -30.78 3.53
N PRO A 67 6.58 -31.92 3.08
CA PRO A 67 5.14 -32.06 2.83
C PRO A 67 4.27 -31.90 4.08
N ALA A 68 4.77 -32.25 5.27
CA ALA A 68 4.00 -32.12 6.49
C ALA A 68 3.83 -30.67 6.93
N THR A 69 4.87 -29.85 6.75
CA THR A 69 4.80 -28.41 7.02
C THR A 69 4.01 -27.67 5.95
N ILE A 70 4.12 -28.01 4.67
CA ILE A 70 3.24 -27.48 3.61
C ILE A 70 1.78 -27.82 3.90
N TYR A 71 1.47 -29.04 4.36
CA TYR A 71 0.09 -29.38 4.76
C TYR A 71 -0.43 -28.48 5.89
N ARG A 72 0.40 -28.21 6.92
CA ARG A 72 0.02 -27.27 8.00
C ARG A 72 -0.26 -25.87 7.48
N LEU A 73 0.58 -25.36 6.56
CA LEU A 73 0.39 -24.06 5.92
C LEU A 73 -0.92 -24.05 5.12
N MET A 74 -1.16 -25.02 4.24
CA MET A 74 -2.37 -25.09 3.42
C MET A 74 -3.64 -25.20 4.27
N ARG A 75 -3.60 -25.96 5.36
CA ARG A 75 -4.71 -26.05 6.33
C ARG A 75 -4.96 -24.71 7.02
N SER A 76 -3.91 -23.97 7.38
CA SER A 76 -4.04 -22.62 7.95
C SER A 76 -4.61 -21.64 6.93
N CYS A 77 -4.15 -21.69 5.67
CA CYS A 77 -4.71 -20.91 4.57
C CYS A 77 -6.19 -21.22 4.32
N ALA A 78 -6.61 -22.48 4.44
CA ALA A 78 -8.02 -22.85 4.34
C ALA A 78 -8.84 -22.27 5.51
N SER A 79 -8.30 -22.28 6.73
CA SER A 79 -8.93 -21.64 7.90
C SER A 79 -9.06 -20.12 7.76
N LEU A 80 -8.16 -19.49 7.01
CA LEU A 80 -8.21 -18.05 6.69
C LEU A 80 -9.08 -17.73 5.46
N GLY A 81 -9.65 -18.75 4.81
CA GLY A 81 -10.46 -18.55 3.60
C GLY A 81 -9.67 -18.28 2.32
N LEU A 82 -8.35 -18.47 2.32
CA LEU A 82 -7.50 -18.35 1.13
C LEU A 82 -7.61 -19.61 0.24
N LEU A 83 -7.86 -20.74 0.83
CA LEU A 83 -8.10 -22.02 0.15
C LEU A 83 -9.45 -22.60 0.57
N ALA A 84 -10.08 -23.35 -0.32
CA ALA A 84 -11.15 -24.29 0.01
C ALA A 84 -10.54 -25.70 0.10
N TYR A 85 -11.18 -26.59 0.90
CA TYR A 85 -10.74 -27.97 1.06
C TYR A 85 -11.94 -28.90 0.96
N GLU A 86 -11.94 -29.77 -0.05
CA GLU A 86 -13.01 -30.73 -0.29
C GLU A 86 -12.41 -32.07 -0.78
N GLU A 87 -12.89 -33.18 -0.25
CA GLU A 87 -12.50 -34.54 -0.67
C GLU A 87 -10.99 -34.78 -0.72
N GLY A 88 -10.24 -34.23 0.26
CA GLY A 88 -8.79 -34.40 0.32
C GLY A 88 -7.99 -33.46 -0.58
N LYS A 89 -8.64 -32.50 -1.25
CA LYS A 89 -8.03 -31.58 -2.22
C LYS A 89 -8.21 -30.14 -1.82
N PHE A 90 -7.19 -29.32 -2.08
CA PHE A 90 -7.22 -27.86 -1.92
C PHE A 90 -7.49 -27.18 -3.27
N THR A 91 -8.25 -26.10 -3.23
CA THR A 91 -8.49 -25.19 -4.36
C THR A 91 -8.39 -23.75 -3.90
N ALA A 92 -8.01 -22.83 -4.78
CA ALA A 92 -7.97 -21.41 -4.45
C ALA A 92 -9.40 -20.85 -4.33
N THR A 93 -9.60 -19.95 -3.37
CA THR A 93 -10.79 -19.10 -3.31
C THR A 93 -10.55 -17.80 -4.09
N PRO A 94 -11.59 -16.99 -4.38
CA PRO A 94 -11.39 -15.66 -4.97
C PRO A 94 -10.43 -14.76 -4.17
N MET A 95 -10.40 -14.89 -2.83
CA MET A 95 -9.45 -14.18 -1.98
C MET A 95 -8.04 -14.74 -2.12
N GLY A 96 -7.88 -16.05 -2.18
CA GLY A 96 -6.58 -16.69 -2.39
C GLY A 96 -5.97 -16.41 -3.77
N GLU A 97 -6.79 -16.24 -4.80
CA GLU A 97 -6.34 -15.85 -6.15
C GLU A 97 -5.59 -14.49 -6.16
N LEU A 98 -5.90 -13.59 -5.21
CA LEU A 98 -5.18 -12.31 -5.09
C LEU A 98 -3.71 -12.47 -4.63
N LEU A 99 -3.28 -13.66 -4.22
CA LEU A 99 -1.88 -13.96 -3.92
C LEU A 99 -1.10 -14.55 -5.10
N ARG A 100 -1.68 -14.63 -6.29
CA ARG A 100 -0.96 -15.02 -7.51
C ARG A 100 -0.13 -13.86 -8.04
N GLU A 101 1.00 -14.20 -8.68
CA GLU A 101 1.91 -13.21 -9.24
C GLU A 101 1.34 -12.51 -10.49
N ASP A 102 0.57 -13.21 -11.30
CA ASP A 102 0.17 -12.81 -12.65
C ASP A 102 -1.27 -12.25 -12.76
N VAL A 103 -1.91 -11.92 -11.64
CA VAL A 103 -3.27 -11.38 -11.64
C VAL A 103 -3.28 -9.86 -11.43
N PRO A 104 -4.18 -9.13 -12.11
CA PRO A 104 -4.37 -7.71 -11.85
C PRO A 104 -4.77 -7.46 -10.38
N GLY A 105 -4.10 -6.52 -9.73
CA GLY A 105 -4.36 -6.21 -8.32
C GLY A 105 -3.83 -7.28 -7.35
N SER A 106 -2.84 -8.06 -7.76
CA SER A 106 -2.15 -9.01 -6.89
C SER A 106 -1.66 -8.34 -5.60
N LEU A 107 -1.88 -9.01 -4.47
CA LEU A 107 -1.39 -8.62 -3.15
C LEU A 107 -0.18 -9.47 -2.71
N ARG A 108 0.36 -10.31 -3.61
CA ARG A 108 1.49 -11.19 -3.30
C ARG A 108 2.70 -10.39 -2.83
N GLU A 109 3.13 -9.39 -3.60
CA GLU A 109 4.27 -8.56 -3.25
C GLU A 109 4.01 -7.73 -1.98
N ALA A 110 2.78 -7.28 -1.77
CA ALA A 110 2.40 -6.62 -0.51
C ALA A 110 2.56 -7.55 0.70
N ALA A 111 2.13 -8.82 0.58
CA ALA A 111 2.32 -9.82 1.64
C ALA A 111 3.81 -10.09 1.92
N LEU A 112 4.65 -10.14 0.87
CA LEU A 112 6.09 -10.36 1.01
C LEU A 112 6.79 -9.15 1.65
N VAL A 113 6.51 -7.93 1.20
CA VAL A 113 7.18 -6.72 1.69
C VAL A 113 6.82 -6.37 3.12
N GLN A 114 5.55 -6.54 3.52
CA GLN A 114 5.12 -6.28 4.91
C GLN A 114 5.83 -7.17 5.93
N GLY A 115 6.26 -8.37 5.55
CA GLY A 115 7.05 -9.24 6.38
C GLY A 115 8.55 -9.21 6.10
N ALA A 116 9.03 -8.42 5.15
CA ALA A 116 10.46 -8.26 4.84
C ALA A 116 11.20 -7.51 5.96
N HIS A 117 12.53 -7.59 5.93
CA HIS A 117 13.37 -7.07 7.01
C HIS A 117 13.12 -5.57 7.28
N GLY A 118 13.02 -4.77 6.23
CA GLY A 118 12.82 -3.32 6.35
C GLY A 118 11.57 -2.95 7.14
N HIS A 119 10.43 -3.55 6.82
CA HIS A 119 9.15 -3.29 7.50
C HIS A 119 9.05 -3.99 8.86
N TRP A 120 9.39 -5.27 8.92
CA TRP A 120 9.20 -6.08 10.11
C TRP A 120 9.96 -5.59 11.33
N GLN A 121 11.22 -5.16 11.15
CA GLN A 121 12.05 -4.66 12.25
C GLN A 121 11.53 -3.34 12.82
N ALA A 122 10.99 -2.47 12.00
CA ALA A 122 10.41 -1.19 12.41
C ALA A 122 9.22 -1.39 13.38
N TRP A 123 8.31 -2.30 13.05
CA TRP A 123 7.15 -2.64 13.88
C TRP A 123 7.53 -3.19 15.25
N GLY A 124 8.64 -3.93 15.36
CA GLY A 124 9.17 -4.40 16.64
C GLY A 124 9.56 -3.28 17.61
N LEU A 125 9.82 -2.08 17.10
CA LEU A 125 10.19 -0.90 17.89
C LEU A 125 9.04 0.12 18.05
N LEU A 126 7.82 -0.17 17.60
CA LEU A 126 6.67 0.72 17.72
C LEU A 126 6.42 1.24 19.16
N PRO A 127 6.51 0.43 20.24
CA PRO A 127 6.38 0.97 21.60
C PRO A 127 7.41 2.02 21.96
N LYS A 128 8.60 1.96 21.37
CA LYS A 128 9.65 2.97 21.55
C LYS A 128 9.35 4.21 20.71
N ALA A 129 8.86 4.06 19.47
CA ALA A 129 8.44 5.16 18.62
C ALA A 129 7.35 5.99 19.30
N VAL A 130 6.29 5.35 19.83
CA VAL A 130 5.20 6.01 20.59
C VAL A 130 5.73 6.80 21.79
N ARG A 131 6.67 6.23 22.58
CA ARG A 131 7.22 6.94 23.74
C ARG A 131 8.10 8.15 23.37
N GLN A 132 8.74 8.12 22.22
CA GLN A 132 9.68 9.15 21.78
C GLN A 132 9.08 10.14 20.79
N GLY A 133 7.85 9.92 20.32
CA GLY A 133 7.17 10.76 19.34
C GLY A 133 7.87 10.79 17.98
N LYS A 134 8.60 9.72 17.60
CA LYS A 134 9.28 9.63 16.30
C LYS A 134 9.56 8.18 15.90
N SER A 135 9.61 7.95 14.59
CA SER A 135 10.00 6.66 14.02
C SER A 135 11.31 6.13 14.60
N GLN A 136 11.39 4.82 14.72
CA GLN A 136 12.59 4.11 15.15
C GLN A 136 13.25 3.34 14.00
N ILE A 137 12.87 3.61 12.75
CA ILE A 137 13.40 2.93 11.56
C ILE A 137 14.93 2.99 11.52
N GLN A 138 15.50 4.16 11.82
CA GLN A 138 16.95 4.33 11.85
C GLN A 138 17.62 3.53 12.98
N THR A 139 16.93 3.31 14.10
CA THR A 139 17.41 2.39 15.16
C THR A 139 17.32 0.94 14.71
N ALA A 140 16.25 0.58 13.97
CA ALA A 140 16.01 -0.77 13.49
C ALA A 140 16.98 -1.18 12.38
N LEU A 141 17.25 -0.30 11.41
CA LEU A 141 17.98 -0.61 10.18
C LEU A 141 19.35 0.08 10.07
N GLY A 142 19.66 1.06 10.93
CA GLY A 142 20.87 1.90 10.83
C GLY A 142 20.76 3.00 9.77
N MET A 143 19.64 3.12 9.07
CA MET A 143 19.35 4.08 8.01
C MET A 143 17.84 4.30 7.87
N ASP A 144 17.39 5.25 7.04
CA ASP A 144 15.98 5.37 6.70
C ASP A 144 15.52 4.26 5.73
N LEU A 145 14.21 4.15 5.52
CA LEU A 145 13.62 3.08 4.72
C LEU A 145 14.03 3.16 3.24
N PHE A 146 14.08 4.35 2.66
CA PHE A 146 14.43 4.53 1.26
C PHE A 146 15.92 4.27 1.00
N GLU A 147 16.78 4.66 1.94
CA GLU A 147 18.21 4.30 1.91
C GLU A 147 18.39 2.78 2.06
N HIS A 148 17.57 2.12 2.90
CA HIS A 148 17.56 0.66 3.00
C HIS A 148 17.20 0.01 1.66
N PHE A 149 16.17 0.50 0.98
CA PHE A 149 15.80 0.01 -0.36
C PHE A 149 16.91 0.23 -1.40
N ALA A 150 17.58 1.38 -1.38
CA ALA A 150 18.71 1.62 -2.28
C ALA A 150 19.86 0.60 -2.09
N ARG A 151 20.01 0.06 -0.87
CA ARG A 151 21.03 -0.97 -0.54
C ARG A 151 20.51 -2.41 -0.68
N ASN A 152 19.21 -2.61 -0.78
CA ASN A 152 18.54 -3.93 -0.85
C ASN A 152 17.63 -4.01 -2.09
N PRO A 153 18.17 -4.18 -3.30
CA PRO A 153 17.41 -4.13 -4.56
C PRO A 153 16.23 -5.11 -4.62
N TRP A 154 16.34 -6.26 -3.95
CA TRP A 154 15.26 -7.25 -3.87
C TRP A 154 14.03 -6.69 -3.11
N GLU A 155 14.25 -6.09 -1.92
CA GLU A 155 13.15 -5.46 -1.16
C GLU A 155 12.61 -4.22 -1.90
N ALA A 156 13.46 -3.45 -2.57
CA ALA A 156 13.04 -2.33 -3.40
C ALA A 156 12.12 -2.76 -4.55
N GLU A 157 12.46 -3.86 -5.23
CA GLU A 157 11.63 -4.40 -6.30
C GLU A 157 10.28 -4.91 -5.78
N LEU A 158 10.27 -5.63 -4.64
CA LEU A 158 9.03 -6.07 -4.01
C LEU A 158 8.15 -4.87 -3.62
N PHE A 159 8.74 -3.84 -3.01
CA PHE A 159 8.02 -2.64 -2.62
C PHE A 159 7.43 -1.92 -3.85
N ALA A 160 8.23 -1.71 -4.89
CA ALA A 160 7.76 -1.07 -6.11
C ALA A 160 6.60 -1.84 -6.77
N LYS A 161 6.69 -3.16 -6.87
CA LYS A 161 5.60 -4.01 -7.38
C LYS A 161 4.36 -3.96 -6.50
N ALA A 162 4.53 -4.02 -5.17
CA ALA A 162 3.42 -3.90 -4.23
C ALA A 162 2.68 -2.57 -4.41
N MET A 163 3.40 -1.45 -4.48
CA MET A 163 2.83 -0.12 -4.69
C MET A 163 2.13 -0.02 -6.06
N SER A 164 2.74 -0.57 -7.12
CA SER A 164 2.14 -0.63 -8.45
C SER A 164 0.83 -1.41 -8.46
N ASN A 165 0.81 -2.61 -7.87
CA ASN A 165 -0.39 -3.45 -7.80
C ASN A 165 -1.50 -2.78 -6.96
N MET A 166 -1.14 -2.20 -5.81
CA MET A 166 -2.09 -1.47 -4.96
C MET A 166 -2.64 -0.20 -5.65
N THR A 167 -1.86 0.43 -6.54
CA THR A 167 -2.35 1.56 -7.35
C THR A 167 -3.60 1.18 -8.15
N GLY A 168 -3.73 -0.10 -8.55
CA GLY A 168 -4.94 -0.62 -9.18
C GLY A 168 -6.23 -0.39 -8.38
N LEU A 169 -6.14 -0.27 -7.04
CA LEU A 169 -7.27 0.00 -6.16
C LEU A 169 -7.87 1.40 -6.36
N VAL A 170 -7.09 2.35 -6.84
CA VAL A 170 -7.52 3.75 -7.01
C VAL A 170 -7.63 4.17 -8.47
N ILE A 171 -7.01 3.46 -9.42
CA ILE A 171 -7.01 3.83 -10.85
C ILE A 171 -8.44 3.97 -11.39
N ALA A 172 -9.29 2.97 -11.17
CA ALA A 172 -10.65 2.96 -11.73
C ALA A 172 -11.49 4.14 -11.21
N ASP A 173 -11.36 4.44 -9.91
CA ASP A 173 -12.07 5.56 -9.29
C ASP A 173 -11.49 6.90 -9.75
N THR A 174 -10.16 7.01 -9.88
CA THR A 174 -9.49 8.21 -10.42
C THR A 174 -9.94 8.51 -11.84
N LEU A 175 -9.97 7.50 -12.72
CA LEU A 175 -10.43 7.65 -14.10
C LEU A 175 -11.91 8.06 -14.20
N GLN A 176 -12.75 7.61 -13.27
CA GLN A 176 -14.17 7.89 -13.28
C GLN A 176 -14.52 9.26 -12.68
N LEU A 177 -13.78 9.70 -11.66
CA LEU A 177 -14.13 10.84 -10.82
C LEU A 177 -13.34 12.10 -11.18
N LEU A 178 -12.22 11.97 -11.88
CA LEU A 178 -11.31 13.09 -12.14
C LEU A 178 -11.61 13.76 -13.49
N ASP A 179 -11.72 15.10 -13.43
CA ASP A 179 -11.73 15.97 -14.60
C ASP A 179 -10.38 16.69 -14.74
N PHE A 180 -9.66 16.45 -15.84
CA PHE A 180 -8.36 17.08 -16.09
C PHE A 180 -8.47 18.54 -16.54
N GLY A 181 -9.69 19.07 -16.79
CA GLY A 181 -9.90 20.48 -17.12
C GLY A 181 -9.12 20.99 -18.33
N GLY A 182 -8.83 20.10 -19.29
CA GLY A 182 -8.03 20.44 -20.47
C GLY A 182 -6.51 20.46 -20.25
N ALA A 183 -6.01 19.94 -19.14
CA ALA A 183 -4.57 19.76 -18.90
C ALA A 183 -3.97 18.84 -19.99
N THR A 184 -2.80 19.22 -20.51
CA THR A 184 -2.08 18.47 -21.55
C THR A 184 -0.80 17.81 -21.02
N THR A 185 -0.22 18.34 -19.96
CA THR A 185 0.99 17.80 -19.31
C THR A 185 0.69 17.40 -17.88
N VAL A 186 0.80 16.12 -17.60
CA VAL A 186 0.56 15.53 -16.28
C VAL A 186 1.86 14.94 -15.74
N ILE A 187 2.26 15.36 -14.55
CA ILE A 187 3.45 14.82 -13.86
C ILE A 187 3.02 14.00 -12.65
N ASP A 188 3.49 12.76 -12.58
CA ASP A 188 3.38 11.87 -11.42
C ASP A 188 4.64 12.07 -10.56
N VAL A 189 4.50 12.82 -9.46
CA VAL A 189 5.59 13.19 -8.55
C VAL A 189 5.81 12.04 -7.57
N GLY A 190 7.02 11.46 -7.58
CA GLY A 190 7.28 10.20 -6.87
C GLY A 190 6.51 9.03 -7.48
N GLY A 191 6.27 9.07 -8.80
CA GLY A 191 5.37 8.15 -9.49
C GLY A 191 5.88 6.73 -9.68
N ALA A 192 7.08 6.39 -9.22
CA ALA A 192 7.72 5.08 -9.29
C ALA A 192 7.71 4.50 -10.72
N ASP A 193 6.93 3.44 -10.99
CA ASP A 193 6.79 2.83 -12.31
C ASP A 193 5.74 3.49 -13.21
N GLY A 194 5.08 4.55 -12.72
CA GLY A 194 4.12 5.33 -13.47
C GLY A 194 2.75 4.69 -13.66
N ALA A 195 2.38 3.72 -12.84
CA ALA A 195 1.13 2.96 -13.02
C ALA A 195 -0.10 3.89 -13.13
N LEU A 196 -0.20 4.94 -12.31
CA LEU A 196 -1.32 5.88 -12.34
C LEU A 196 -1.30 6.75 -13.59
N VAL A 197 -0.21 7.45 -13.87
CA VAL A 197 -0.13 8.33 -15.04
C VAL A 197 -0.27 7.57 -16.36
N LEU A 198 0.26 6.35 -16.47
CA LEU A 198 0.10 5.53 -17.66
C LEU A 198 -1.36 5.08 -17.85
N ALA A 199 -2.08 4.78 -16.79
CA ALA A 199 -3.51 4.48 -16.87
C ALA A 199 -4.32 5.72 -17.35
N LEU A 200 -3.98 6.90 -16.85
CA LEU A 200 -4.59 8.16 -17.29
C LEU A 200 -4.30 8.44 -18.76
N MET A 201 -3.07 8.25 -19.22
CA MET A 201 -2.70 8.45 -20.64
C MET A 201 -3.41 7.47 -21.58
N LYS A 202 -3.74 6.26 -21.11
CA LYS A 202 -4.55 5.30 -21.91
C LYS A 202 -5.99 5.78 -22.08
N ALA A 203 -6.58 6.32 -21.02
CA ALA A 203 -7.95 6.82 -21.02
C ALA A 203 -8.08 8.19 -21.74
N HIS A 204 -7.01 9.01 -21.72
CA HIS A 204 -6.96 10.37 -22.22
C HIS A 204 -5.84 10.53 -23.25
N PRO A 205 -6.13 10.32 -24.56
CA PRO A 205 -5.11 10.37 -25.61
C PRO A 205 -4.42 11.74 -25.80
N GLU A 206 -5.05 12.81 -25.33
CA GLU A 206 -4.52 14.18 -25.35
C GLU A 206 -3.42 14.43 -24.32
N ILE A 207 -3.33 13.61 -23.25
CA ILE A 207 -2.39 13.78 -22.17
C ILE A 207 -1.00 13.30 -22.56
N ARG A 208 0.01 14.13 -22.28
CA ARG A 208 1.40 13.77 -22.18
C ARG A 208 1.74 13.52 -20.73
N GLY A 209 2.19 12.31 -20.41
CA GLY A 209 2.53 11.90 -19.06
C GLY A 209 4.03 11.97 -18.79
N GLN A 210 4.38 12.29 -17.56
CA GLN A 210 5.74 12.25 -17.09
C GLN A 210 5.79 11.64 -15.69
N VAL A 211 6.79 10.80 -15.43
CA VAL A 211 7.17 10.41 -14.07
C VAL A 211 8.38 11.24 -13.65
N PHE A 212 8.28 11.85 -12.49
CA PHE A 212 9.39 12.52 -11.82
C PHE A 212 9.72 11.75 -10.53
N ASP A 213 10.93 11.18 -10.46
CA ASP A 213 11.36 10.36 -9.33
C ASP A 213 12.89 10.31 -9.24
N LEU A 214 13.44 9.66 -8.23
CA LEU A 214 14.87 9.52 -8.03
C LEU A 214 15.55 8.80 -9.22
N PRO A 215 16.83 9.10 -9.51
CA PRO A 215 17.54 8.59 -10.69
C PRO A 215 17.54 7.06 -10.81
N HIS A 216 17.56 6.35 -9.70
CA HIS A 216 17.57 4.87 -9.70
C HIS A 216 16.17 4.25 -9.89
N VAL A 217 15.09 5.06 -9.79
CA VAL A 217 13.68 4.62 -9.89
C VAL A 217 13.13 4.79 -11.30
N VAL A 218 13.37 5.95 -11.94
CA VAL A 218 12.70 6.36 -13.20
C VAL A 218 12.84 5.38 -14.36
N GLY A 219 13.89 4.55 -14.39
CA GLY A 219 14.08 3.54 -15.45
C GLY A 219 12.98 2.47 -15.51
N GLY A 220 12.29 2.24 -14.41
CA GLY A 220 11.13 1.33 -14.34
C GLY A 220 9.93 1.88 -15.12
N ALA A 221 9.63 3.16 -14.93
CA ALA A 221 8.53 3.85 -15.59
C ALA A 221 8.68 3.89 -17.11
N GLN A 222 9.90 4.15 -17.63
CA GLN A 222 10.14 4.14 -19.07
C GLN A 222 9.85 2.76 -19.67
N ARG A 223 10.35 1.70 -19.05
CA ARG A 223 10.06 0.32 -19.52
C ARG A 223 8.56 -0.02 -19.45
N ALA A 224 7.83 0.51 -18.46
CA ALA A 224 6.39 0.32 -18.37
C ALA A 224 5.65 1.05 -19.49
N ALA A 225 6.05 2.27 -19.82
CA ALA A 225 5.51 3.04 -20.93
C ALA A 225 5.76 2.37 -22.29
N ASP A 226 6.96 1.85 -22.51
CA ASP A 226 7.34 1.11 -23.73
C ASP A 226 6.44 -0.13 -23.91
N ARG A 227 6.25 -0.93 -22.85
CA ARG A 227 5.35 -2.10 -22.88
C ARG A 227 3.89 -1.73 -23.10
N ALA A 228 3.49 -0.54 -22.63
CA ALA A 228 2.13 -0.03 -22.79
C ALA A 228 1.87 0.61 -24.17
N GLY A 229 2.90 0.80 -25.01
CA GLY A 229 2.81 1.50 -26.30
C GLY A 229 2.55 3.00 -26.15
N LEU A 230 3.04 3.63 -25.09
CA LEU A 230 2.81 5.06 -24.76
C LEU A 230 4.08 5.91 -24.83
N ALA A 231 5.22 5.33 -25.25
CA ALA A 231 6.53 5.99 -25.23
C ALA A 231 6.60 7.31 -26.02
N ASP A 232 5.79 7.48 -27.05
CA ASP A 232 5.71 8.70 -27.87
C ASP A 232 5.12 9.91 -27.12
N ARG A 233 4.36 9.67 -26.06
CA ARG A 233 3.72 10.68 -25.22
C ARG A 233 4.16 10.66 -23.76
N PHE A 234 5.11 9.79 -23.43
CA PHE A 234 5.62 9.59 -22.08
C PHE A 234 7.08 10.01 -21.98
N SER A 235 7.47 10.51 -20.82
CA SER A 235 8.87 10.77 -20.48
C SER A 235 9.13 10.56 -18.99
N THR A 236 10.41 10.41 -18.65
CA THR A 236 10.86 10.40 -17.26
C THR A 236 11.83 11.54 -17.00
N VAL A 237 11.77 12.12 -15.82
CA VAL A 237 12.73 13.09 -15.32
C VAL A 237 13.26 12.61 -13.99
N ALA A 238 14.59 12.50 -13.89
CA ALA A 238 15.26 12.16 -12.65
C ALA A 238 15.50 13.42 -11.82
N GLY A 239 15.17 13.36 -10.52
CA GLY A 239 15.41 14.47 -9.60
C GLY A 239 14.90 14.18 -8.21
N ASP A 240 15.03 15.17 -7.33
CA ASP A 240 14.52 15.14 -5.96
C ASP A 240 13.44 16.22 -5.83
N PHE A 241 12.25 15.84 -5.39
CA PHE A 241 11.13 16.77 -5.21
C PHE A 241 11.37 17.78 -4.06
N PHE A 242 12.36 17.53 -3.20
CA PHE A 242 12.80 18.50 -2.21
C PHE A 242 13.63 19.64 -2.81
N ASP A 243 14.27 19.40 -3.94
CA ASP A 243 15.03 20.44 -4.65
C ASP A 243 14.13 21.22 -5.60
N ALA A 244 13.49 20.55 -6.54
CA ALA A 244 12.59 21.13 -7.53
C ALA A 244 11.76 20.06 -8.24
N VAL A 245 10.66 20.46 -8.88
CA VAL A 245 9.85 19.59 -9.76
C VAL A 245 9.72 20.24 -11.16
N PRO A 246 9.50 19.46 -12.24
CA PRO A 246 9.28 20.03 -13.57
C PRO A 246 7.97 20.79 -13.68
N ALA A 247 7.88 21.71 -14.65
CA ALA A 247 6.68 22.52 -14.91
C ALA A 247 5.58 21.71 -15.60
N ALA A 248 4.36 21.74 -15.04
CA ALA A 248 3.20 21.02 -15.58
C ALA A 248 1.89 21.80 -15.45
N ASP A 249 0.85 21.28 -16.14
CA ASP A 249 -0.53 21.72 -16.00
C ASP A 249 -1.24 20.96 -14.86
N TYR A 250 -0.76 19.74 -14.55
CA TYR A 250 -1.36 18.86 -13.57
C TYR A 250 -0.31 18.03 -12.82
N TYR A 251 -0.37 18.01 -11.50
CA TYR A 251 0.50 17.24 -10.63
C TYR A 251 -0.28 16.10 -9.98
N LEU A 252 0.26 14.89 -9.99
CA LEU A 252 -0.24 13.76 -9.23
C LEU A 252 0.71 13.52 -8.06
N LEU A 253 0.19 13.44 -6.84
CA LEU A 253 0.90 13.06 -5.63
C LEU A 253 0.11 11.92 -4.98
N LYS A 254 0.47 10.68 -5.29
CA LYS A 254 -0.21 9.50 -4.77
C LYS A 254 0.66 8.78 -3.74
N TRP A 255 0.23 8.78 -2.49
CA TRP A 255 0.95 8.18 -1.36
C TRP A 255 2.36 8.77 -1.24
N ILE A 256 2.42 10.08 -1.25
CA ILE A 256 3.66 10.86 -1.12
C ILE A 256 3.67 11.60 0.20
N LEU A 257 2.63 12.42 0.47
CA LEU A 257 2.63 13.32 1.61
C LEU A 257 2.62 12.59 2.95
N HIS A 258 2.05 11.40 3.00
CA HIS A 258 2.01 10.58 4.21
C HIS A 258 3.38 10.05 4.66
N ASP A 259 4.39 10.05 3.80
CA ASP A 259 5.74 9.59 4.15
C ASP A 259 6.59 10.65 4.87
N TRP A 260 6.11 11.91 4.89
CA TRP A 260 6.89 13.08 5.25
C TRP A 260 6.27 13.91 6.37
N SER A 261 7.13 14.64 7.12
CA SER A 261 6.68 15.64 8.11
C SER A 261 5.92 16.79 7.45
N ASP A 262 5.22 17.61 8.25
CA ASP A 262 4.48 18.77 7.72
C ASP A 262 5.42 19.77 7.05
N GLU A 263 6.61 20.01 7.60
CA GLU A 263 7.62 20.89 7.02
C GLU A 263 8.10 20.36 5.65
N GLU A 264 8.35 19.07 5.57
CA GLU A 264 8.75 18.39 4.33
C GLU A 264 7.60 18.41 3.30
N CYS A 265 6.36 18.18 3.71
CA CYS A 265 5.19 18.31 2.84
C CYS A 265 5.02 19.72 2.29
N VAL A 266 5.21 20.75 3.13
CA VAL A 266 5.19 22.15 2.68
C VAL A 266 6.27 22.41 1.64
N GLN A 267 7.47 21.84 1.79
CA GLN A 267 8.53 21.98 0.79
C GLN A 267 8.15 21.33 -0.54
N ILE A 268 7.64 20.08 -0.53
CA ILE A 268 7.20 19.37 -1.74
C ILE A 268 6.11 20.15 -2.47
N LEU A 269 5.05 20.54 -1.73
CA LEU A 269 3.93 21.27 -2.32
C LEU A 269 4.33 22.67 -2.82
N SER A 270 5.23 23.36 -2.14
CA SER A 270 5.78 24.65 -2.57
C SER A 270 6.59 24.51 -3.86
N ASN A 271 7.39 23.44 -4.01
CA ASN A 271 8.12 23.17 -5.25
C ASN A 271 7.17 22.86 -6.41
N CYS A 272 6.11 22.09 -6.17
CA CYS A 272 5.05 21.88 -7.16
C CYS A 272 4.37 23.22 -7.53
N ARG A 273 4.06 24.07 -6.53
CA ARG A 273 3.43 25.37 -6.75
C ARG A 273 4.31 26.35 -7.53
N ALA A 274 5.60 26.40 -7.21
CA ALA A 274 6.57 27.26 -7.90
C ALA A 274 6.77 26.88 -9.38
N ALA A 275 6.67 25.59 -9.71
CA ALA A 275 6.79 25.07 -11.07
C ALA A 275 5.46 25.07 -11.83
N ALA A 276 4.33 25.28 -11.15
CA ALA A 276 3.00 25.19 -11.71
C ALA A 276 2.76 26.26 -12.78
N ARG A 277 2.22 25.83 -13.93
CA ARG A 277 1.76 26.75 -14.98
C ARG A 277 0.52 27.51 -14.51
N PRO A 278 0.20 28.67 -15.12
CA PRO A 278 -1.03 29.38 -14.79
C PRO A 278 -2.28 28.50 -14.94
N GLY A 279 -3.09 28.42 -13.89
CA GLY A 279 -4.27 27.56 -13.86
C GLY A 279 -3.97 26.06 -13.60
N ALA A 280 -2.75 25.73 -13.19
CA ALA A 280 -2.38 24.35 -12.87
C ALA A 280 -3.22 23.79 -11.70
N ARG A 281 -3.44 22.49 -11.76
CA ARG A 281 -4.18 21.73 -10.76
C ARG A 281 -3.30 20.60 -10.20
N ALA A 282 -3.71 20.04 -9.07
CA ALA A 282 -3.07 18.86 -8.54
C ALA A 282 -4.12 17.88 -8.00
N LEU A 283 -3.74 16.60 -7.98
CA LEU A 283 -4.46 15.53 -7.30
C LEU A 283 -3.54 14.94 -6.23
N VAL A 284 -3.99 15.00 -4.99
CA VAL A 284 -3.40 14.26 -3.88
C VAL A 284 -4.27 13.04 -3.61
N VAL A 285 -3.68 11.85 -3.60
CA VAL A 285 -4.36 10.57 -3.33
C VAL A 285 -3.79 10.01 -2.05
N GLU A 286 -4.53 10.13 -0.95
CA GLU A 286 -4.08 9.73 0.39
C GLU A 286 -5.21 9.07 1.19
N ALA A 287 -4.86 8.37 2.25
CA ALA A 287 -5.82 8.02 3.28
C ALA A 287 -6.13 9.28 4.10
N VAL A 288 -7.40 9.53 4.34
CA VAL A 288 -7.84 10.68 5.16
C VAL A 288 -8.42 10.14 6.45
N LEU A 289 -7.86 10.54 7.59
CA LEU A 289 -8.34 10.13 8.91
C LEU A 289 -9.79 10.57 9.12
N GLY A 290 -10.59 9.64 9.57
CA GLY A 290 -12.00 9.85 9.86
C GLY A 290 -12.26 10.31 11.29
N GLU A 291 -13.53 10.21 11.72
CA GLU A 291 -13.96 10.60 13.06
C GLU A 291 -13.40 9.67 14.15
N ILE A 292 -12.78 10.26 15.18
CA ILE A 292 -12.25 9.51 16.34
C ILE A 292 -13.39 8.72 17.01
N GLY A 293 -13.10 7.45 17.32
CA GLY A 293 -14.07 6.54 17.95
C GLY A 293 -14.89 5.71 16.95
N ARG A 294 -14.65 5.86 15.66
CA ARG A 294 -15.17 4.98 14.62
C ARG A 294 -14.06 4.03 14.13
N PRO A 295 -14.40 2.80 13.69
CA PRO A 295 -13.44 1.94 13.01
C PRO A 295 -12.91 2.65 11.76
N ASP A 296 -11.59 2.82 11.69
CA ASP A 296 -10.93 3.53 10.60
C ASP A 296 -9.61 2.83 10.22
N PRO A 297 -9.52 2.24 9.02
CA PRO A 297 -8.27 1.65 8.54
C PRO A 297 -7.12 2.67 8.40
N ALA A 298 -7.42 3.93 8.11
CA ALA A 298 -6.41 4.99 8.01
C ALA A 298 -5.68 5.21 9.35
N ALA A 299 -6.36 5.08 10.48
CA ALA A 299 -5.73 5.19 11.80
C ALA A 299 -4.72 4.06 12.09
N ILE A 300 -4.89 2.87 11.50
CA ILE A 300 -3.91 1.79 11.59
C ILE A 300 -2.75 2.03 10.60
N LEU A 301 -3.06 2.58 9.43
CA LEU A 301 -2.05 2.98 8.46
C LEU A 301 -1.16 4.10 9.03
N ASP A 302 -1.71 5.02 9.81
CA ASP A 302 -0.94 6.06 10.53
C ASP A 302 0.10 5.44 11.49
N MET A 303 -0.24 4.37 12.20
CA MET A 303 0.75 3.64 12.99
C MET A 303 1.85 2.99 12.15
N ASN A 304 1.56 2.62 10.89
CA ASN A 304 2.58 2.16 9.96
C ASN A 304 3.50 3.29 9.51
N MET A 305 2.98 4.49 9.28
CA MET A 305 3.80 5.67 8.99
C MET A 305 4.73 5.98 10.17
N LEU A 306 4.21 6.01 11.40
CA LEU A 306 5.03 6.18 12.60
C LEU A 306 6.12 5.10 12.75
N ALA A 307 5.84 3.85 12.36
CA ALA A 307 6.82 2.76 12.44
C ALA A 307 7.91 2.89 11.38
N ALA A 308 7.54 3.14 10.12
CA ALA A 308 8.38 2.94 8.94
C ALA A 308 8.91 4.24 8.32
N THR A 309 8.22 5.38 8.49
CA THR A 309 8.58 6.65 7.84
C THR A 309 8.77 7.77 8.85
N ARG A 310 8.83 9.01 8.39
CA ARG A 310 8.85 10.23 9.24
C ARG A 310 7.53 10.99 9.20
N GLY A 311 6.59 10.48 8.43
CA GLY A 311 5.31 11.11 8.19
C GLY A 311 4.17 10.56 9.03
N GLN A 312 2.98 10.86 8.59
CA GLN A 312 1.71 10.53 9.25
C GLN A 312 0.55 10.55 8.25
N GLU A 313 -0.50 9.80 8.55
CA GLU A 313 -1.80 10.06 7.93
C GLU A 313 -2.41 11.31 8.55
N ARG A 314 -3.25 12.00 7.79
CA ARG A 314 -3.82 13.31 8.19
C ARG A 314 -5.32 13.32 8.04
N ASP A 315 -5.98 14.10 8.87
CA ASP A 315 -7.38 14.45 8.66
C ASP A 315 -7.52 15.56 7.59
N LEU A 316 -8.76 15.83 7.21
CA LEU A 316 -9.03 16.80 6.15
C LEU A 316 -8.59 18.22 6.51
N ALA A 317 -8.69 18.63 7.79
CA ALA A 317 -8.28 19.95 8.25
C ALA A 317 -6.76 20.12 8.25
N GLU A 318 -6.02 19.07 8.57
CA GLU A 318 -4.56 19.02 8.49
C GLU A 318 -4.08 19.10 7.03
N PHE A 319 -4.72 18.37 6.10
CA PHE A 319 -4.45 18.54 4.68
C PHE A 319 -4.75 19.95 4.19
N ASP A 320 -5.90 20.52 4.54
CA ASP A 320 -6.27 21.88 4.16
C ASP A 320 -5.26 22.92 4.68
N ALA A 321 -4.68 22.70 5.86
CA ALA A 321 -3.63 23.56 6.42
C ALA A 321 -2.33 23.49 5.58
N LEU A 322 -1.89 22.28 5.16
CA LEU A 322 -0.74 22.12 4.26
C LEU A 322 -0.97 22.81 2.91
N PHE A 323 -2.15 22.64 2.32
CA PHE A 323 -2.50 23.24 1.04
C PHE A 323 -2.50 24.77 1.13
N ALA A 324 -3.13 25.32 2.16
CA ALA A 324 -3.16 26.78 2.37
C ALA A 324 -1.78 27.39 2.62
N ALA A 325 -0.89 26.67 3.30
CA ALA A 325 0.49 27.11 3.57
C ALA A 325 1.36 27.18 2.30
N THR A 326 0.90 26.59 1.18
CA THR A 326 1.65 26.44 -0.07
C THR A 326 0.95 27.03 -1.30
N ASP A 327 -0.03 27.93 -1.08
CA ASP A 327 -0.83 28.57 -2.11
C ASP A 327 -1.54 27.56 -3.05
N TRP A 328 -1.92 26.41 -2.49
CA TRP A 328 -2.88 25.48 -3.08
C TRP A 328 -4.23 25.61 -2.36
N ARG A 329 -5.31 25.42 -3.10
CA ARG A 329 -6.67 25.43 -2.56
C ARG A 329 -7.36 24.13 -2.96
N ARG A 330 -7.90 23.39 -1.99
CA ARG A 330 -8.70 22.21 -2.29
C ARG A 330 -10.05 22.64 -2.91
N THR A 331 -10.37 22.04 -4.06
CA THR A 331 -11.60 22.30 -4.82
C THR A 331 -12.57 21.14 -4.79
N GLY A 332 -12.07 19.92 -4.51
CA GLY A 332 -12.90 18.72 -4.45
C GLY A 332 -12.33 17.67 -3.50
N MET A 333 -13.21 16.75 -3.10
CA MET A 333 -12.87 15.57 -2.34
C MET A 333 -13.79 14.43 -2.77
N SER A 334 -13.21 13.31 -3.19
CA SER A 334 -13.95 12.15 -3.67
C SER A 334 -13.40 10.87 -2.99
N PRO A 335 -14.13 10.26 -2.03
CA PRO A 335 -13.76 8.96 -1.49
C PRO A 335 -13.76 7.91 -2.59
N THR A 336 -12.76 7.02 -2.59
CA THR A 336 -12.72 5.86 -3.49
C THR A 336 -13.41 4.65 -2.84
N ARG A 337 -13.52 3.55 -3.59
CA ARG A 337 -13.99 2.26 -3.04
C ARG A 337 -12.97 1.58 -2.11
N SER A 338 -11.77 2.14 -2.01
CA SER A 338 -10.71 1.72 -1.09
C SER A 338 -10.65 2.65 0.14
N LEU A 339 -9.58 2.55 0.93
CA LEU A 339 -9.35 3.46 2.06
C LEU A 339 -8.86 4.86 1.65
N TYR A 340 -8.56 5.06 0.37
CA TYR A 340 -7.98 6.31 -0.14
C TYR A 340 -9.03 7.30 -0.63
N THR A 341 -8.67 8.57 -0.58
CA THR A 341 -9.49 9.70 -1.00
C THR A 341 -8.73 10.53 -2.03
N LEU A 342 -9.44 10.98 -3.06
CA LEU A 342 -8.94 11.91 -4.06
C LEU A 342 -9.19 13.34 -3.56
N LEU A 343 -8.13 14.12 -3.38
CA LEU A 343 -8.18 15.53 -2.99
C LEU A 343 -7.74 16.36 -4.20
N GLU A 344 -8.68 17.07 -4.81
CA GLU A 344 -8.43 17.93 -5.97
C GLU A 344 -8.02 19.31 -5.51
N LEU A 345 -6.95 19.83 -6.11
CA LEU A 345 -6.38 21.13 -5.78
C LEU A 345 -6.28 22.01 -7.03
N GLU A 346 -6.41 23.33 -6.82
CA GLU A 346 -6.02 24.32 -7.79
C GLU A 346 -4.99 25.30 -7.21
N ALA A 347 -4.16 25.88 -8.06
CA ALA A 347 -3.24 26.94 -7.69
C ALA A 347 -4.04 28.20 -7.30
N ALA A 348 -3.88 28.67 -6.04
CA ALA A 348 -4.55 29.86 -5.52
C ALA A 348 -3.95 31.17 -6.03
#